data_762361d9ccd09dc2f8cec16b152d04f2
#
_entry.id   762361d9ccd09dc2f8cec16b152d04f2
#
_cell.length_a   1.000
_cell.length_b   1.000
_cell.length_c   1.000
_cell.angle_alpha   90.00
_cell.angle_beta   90.00
_cell.angle_gamma   90.00
#
_symmetry.space_group_name_H-M   'P 1'
#
loop_
_entity.id
_entity.type
_entity.pdbx_description
1 polymer ?
#
loop_
_entity_poly.entity_id
_entity_poly.type
_entity_poly.pdbx_seq_one_letter_code
_entity_poly.pdbx_strand_id
1 'polypeptide(L)'
;MKSRAAVAFKAGEPLQIVEIDVAPPKKGEVLVKITHTGVCHTDAFTLSGDDPEGVFPAVLGHEGAGIVVEVGEGVTSVQPGDHVIPLYTAECGECLFCKSGKTNLCVAVRATQGKGLMPDGTTRFSYQGQPIYHYMGCSTFSEYTVVAEVSLAKINPAANPEHVCLLGCGVTTGLGAVKHTAKVQAGDSVAVFGLGGIGLAVLQGAKLAGAGRIIAIDTNPSKFELARTFGATDCINPKDHQRPIQEVI
;
A
#
# COMPACT_ATOMS: atom_id res chain seq x y z
N MET A 1 6.54 -10.50 -22.09
CA MET A 1 5.11 -10.76 -22.34
C MET A 1 4.35 -9.44 -22.43
N LYS A 2 3.09 -9.44 -22.92
CA LYS A 2 2.24 -8.24 -22.90
C LYS A 2 1.36 -8.20 -21.65
N SER A 3 1.05 -7.00 -21.16
CA SER A 3 0.18 -6.77 -20.01
C SER A 3 -0.61 -5.47 -20.21
N ARG A 4 -1.90 -5.47 -19.91
CA ARG A 4 -2.64 -4.21 -19.79
C ARG A 4 -2.26 -3.53 -18.49
N ALA A 5 -2.01 -2.23 -18.58
CA ALA A 5 -1.66 -1.42 -17.41
C ALA A 5 -2.29 -0.03 -17.49
N ALA A 6 -2.58 0.56 -16.34
CA ALA A 6 -2.91 1.97 -16.21
C ALA A 6 -1.61 2.76 -15.98
N VAL A 7 -1.15 3.44 -17.02
CA VAL A 7 0.12 4.16 -17.03
C VAL A 7 -0.12 5.64 -16.79
N ALA A 8 0.61 6.21 -15.83
CA ALA A 8 0.78 7.64 -15.65
C ALA A 8 1.90 8.12 -16.56
N PHE A 9 1.58 8.71 -17.71
CA PHE A 9 2.61 9.20 -18.63
C PHE A 9 3.23 10.50 -18.18
N LYS A 10 2.44 11.34 -17.51
CA LYS A 10 2.88 12.66 -17.02
C LYS A 10 2.06 13.08 -15.82
N ALA A 11 2.69 13.86 -14.93
CA ALA A 11 2.03 14.48 -13.79
C ALA A 11 0.83 15.34 -14.21
N GLY A 12 -0.26 15.25 -13.46
CA GLY A 12 -1.49 16.01 -13.69
C GLY A 12 -2.37 15.52 -14.85
N GLU A 13 -1.95 14.49 -15.57
CA GLU A 13 -2.72 13.91 -16.66
C GLU A 13 -3.44 12.62 -16.22
N PRO A 14 -4.61 12.29 -16.79
CA PRO A 14 -5.31 11.03 -16.48
C PRO A 14 -4.46 9.80 -16.81
N LEU A 15 -4.63 8.74 -16.04
CA LEU A 15 -4.07 7.42 -16.35
C LEU A 15 -4.57 6.93 -17.72
N GLN A 16 -3.69 6.32 -18.49
CA GLN A 16 -4.05 5.72 -19.78
C GLN A 16 -3.94 4.19 -19.69
N ILE A 17 -5.00 3.52 -20.12
CA ILE A 17 -4.97 2.05 -20.22
C ILE A 17 -4.30 1.68 -21.54
N VAL A 18 -3.11 1.10 -21.43
CA VAL A 18 -2.32 0.67 -22.59
C VAL A 18 -1.79 -0.75 -22.41
N GLU A 19 -1.41 -1.38 -23.50
CA GLU A 19 -0.68 -2.65 -23.48
C GLU A 19 0.83 -2.38 -23.45
N ILE A 20 1.46 -2.74 -22.34
CA ILE A 20 2.91 -2.60 -22.11
C ILE A 20 3.64 -3.93 -22.32
N ASP A 21 4.94 -3.87 -22.53
CA ASP A 21 5.81 -5.02 -22.46
C ASP A 21 6.32 -5.22 -21.02
N VAL A 22 6.22 -6.47 -20.53
CA VAL A 22 6.76 -6.90 -19.23
C VAL A 22 7.88 -7.89 -19.49
N ALA A 23 9.10 -7.53 -19.09
CA ALA A 23 10.26 -8.42 -19.16
C ALA A 23 10.13 -9.58 -18.13
N PRO A 24 10.77 -10.73 -18.37
CA PRO A 24 10.79 -11.84 -17.40
C PRO A 24 11.51 -11.41 -16.10
N PRO A 25 11.19 -12.08 -14.97
CA PRO A 25 11.87 -11.83 -13.71
C PRO A 25 13.34 -12.24 -13.79
N LYS A 26 14.22 -11.41 -13.27
CA LYS A 26 15.65 -11.69 -13.11
C LYS A 26 15.92 -12.33 -11.74
N LYS A 27 17.20 -12.51 -11.42
CA LYS A 27 17.64 -13.05 -10.14
C LYS A 27 17.05 -12.30 -8.96
N GLY A 28 16.40 -13.02 -8.02
CA GLY A 28 15.73 -12.45 -6.85
C GLY A 28 14.42 -11.70 -7.14
N GLU A 29 13.84 -11.91 -8.34
CA GLU A 29 12.60 -11.26 -8.76
C GLU A 29 11.49 -12.29 -9.02
N VAL A 30 10.27 -11.82 -8.95
CA VAL A 30 9.07 -12.66 -9.07
C VAL A 30 8.08 -11.97 -10.01
N LEU A 31 7.60 -12.69 -11.01
CA LEU A 31 6.47 -12.25 -11.86
C LEU A 31 5.16 -12.62 -11.15
N VAL A 32 4.34 -11.62 -10.91
CA VAL A 32 3.05 -11.76 -10.22
C VAL A 32 1.92 -11.35 -11.15
N LYS A 33 0.89 -12.19 -11.27
CA LYS A 33 -0.40 -11.81 -11.85
C LYS A 33 -1.24 -11.14 -10.78
N ILE A 34 -1.48 -9.85 -10.93
CA ILE A 34 -2.35 -9.09 -10.02
C ILE A 34 -3.81 -9.46 -10.28
N THR A 35 -4.53 -9.83 -9.25
CA THR A 35 -5.96 -10.17 -9.31
C THR A 35 -6.83 -9.04 -8.78
N HIS A 36 -6.37 -8.34 -7.72
CA HIS A 36 -7.07 -7.23 -7.08
C HIS A 36 -6.07 -6.17 -6.65
N THR A 37 -6.49 -4.92 -6.71
CA THR A 37 -5.70 -3.79 -6.21
C THR A 37 -6.60 -2.71 -5.62
N GLY A 38 -6.18 -2.12 -4.51
CA GLY A 38 -6.76 -0.92 -3.96
C GLY A 38 -6.27 0.32 -4.68
N VAL A 39 -7.00 1.42 -4.52
CA VAL A 39 -6.62 2.77 -4.95
C VAL A 39 -6.38 3.61 -3.71
N CYS A 40 -5.16 4.04 -3.49
CA CYS A 40 -4.76 4.85 -2.35
C CYS A 40 -4.69 6.34 -2.72
N HIS A 41 -4.88 7.22 -1.74
CA HIS A 41 -4.68 8.65 -1.96
C HIS A 41 -3.23 8.99 -2.34
N THR A 42 -2.27 8.14 -1.96
CA THR A 42 -0.86 8.26 -2.36
C THR A 42 -0.68 8.13 -3.86
N ASP A 43 -1.42 7.24 -4.54
CA ASP A 43 -1.41 7.14 -6.00
C ASP A 43 -1.92 8.44 -6.64
N ALA A 44 -2.99 9.02 -6.09
CA ALA A 44 -3.55 10.29 -6.56
C ALA A 44 -2.59 11.46 -6.31
N PHE A 45 -1.89 11.49 -5.17
CA PHE A 45 -0.89 12.51 -4.83
C PHE A 45 0.31 12.46 -5.78
N THR A 46 0.82 11.27 -6.11
CA THR A 46 1.87 11.13 -7.11
C THR A 46 1.36 11.54 -8.50
N LEU A 47 0.16 11.08 -8.89
CA LEU A 47 -0.42 11.41 -10.20
C LEU A 47 -0.66 12.92 -10.36
N SER A 48 -1.01 13.66 -9.29
CA SER A 48 -1.19 15.12 -9.36
C SER A 48 0.10 15.88 -9.66
N GLY A 49 1.26 15.28 -9.37
CA GLY A 49 2.57 15.90 -9.49
C GLY A 49 3.04 16.63 -8.23
N ASP A 50 2.26 16.54 -7.15
CA ASP A 50 2.64 17.14 -5.85
C ASP A 50 3.69 16.31 -5.11
N ASP A 51 3.88 15.04 -5.50
CA ASP A 51 4.87 14.14 -4.94
C ASP A 51 6.28 14.46 -5.50
N PRO A 52 7.21 14.96 -4.68
CA PRO A 52 8.56 15.28 -5.15
C PRO A 52 9.40 14.05 -5.53
N GLU A 53 9.00 12.85 -5.13
CA GLU A 53 9.63 11.58 -5.50
C GLU A 53 8.95 10.91 -6.71
N GLY A 54 7.90 11.53 -7.26
CA GLY A 54 7.15 11.01 -8.41
C GLY A 54 8.01 10.96 -9.67
N VAL A 55 8.07 9.79 -10.32
CA VAL A 55 8.77 9.60 -11.60
C VAL A 55 7.77 9.19 -12.68
N PHE A 56 7.98 9.68 -13.91
CA PHE A 56 7.07 9.43 -15.03
C PHE A 56 7.88 9.11 -16.31
N PRO A 57 7.37 8.28 -17.25
CA PRO A 57 6.10 7.51 -17.15
C PRO A 57 6.22 6.36 -16.13
N ALA A 58 5.14 6.03 -15.41
CA ALA A 58 5.14 4.97 -14.40
C ALA A 58 3.84 4.16 -14.40
N VAL A 59 3.93 2.90 -13.97
CA VAL A 59 2.77 2.10 -13.58
C VAL A 59 2.60 2.29 -12.07
N LEU A 60 1.53 2.98 -11.65
CA LEU A 60 1.21 3.23 -10.25
C LEU A 60 0.60 1.99 -9.56
N GLY A 61 0.05 2.17 -8.37
CA GLY A 61 -0.57 1.13 -7.55
C GLY A 61 0.40 0.39 -6.65
N HIS A 62 0.02 0.24 -5.36
CA HIS A 62 0.86 -0.39 -4.35
C HIS A 62 0.05 -1.21 -3.32
N GLU A 63 -1.25 -1.33 -3.50
CA GLU A 63 -2.15 -2.12 -2.66
C GLU A 63 -2.67 -3.34 -3.43
N GLY A 64 -1.81 -4.31 -3.70
CA GLY A 64 -2.12 -5.45 -4.57
C GLY A 64 -2.30 -6.76 -3.83
N ALA A 65 -3.03 -7.68 -4.47
CA ALA A 65 -2.99 -9.10 -4.20
C ALA A 65 -2.88 -9.85 -5.54
N GLY A 66 -2.10 -10.91 -5.57
CA GLY A 66 -1.85 -11.62 -6.80
C GLY A 66 -1.38 -13.05 -6.59
N ILE A 67 -1.08 -13.70 -7.72
CA ILE A 67 -0.61 -15.08 -7.78
C ILE A 67 0.76 -15.08 -8.47
N VAL A 68 1.72 -15.75 -7.88
CA VAL A 68 3.05 -15.95 -8.48
C VAL A 68 2.92 -16.76 -9.76
N VAL A 69 3.48 -16.25 -10.86
CA VAL A 69 3.48 -16.91 -12.17
C VAL A 69 4.82 -17.53 -12.47
N GLU A 70 5.90 -16.79 -12.23
CA GLU A 70 7.27 -17.18 -12.52
C GLU A 70 8.22 -16.60 -11.47
N VAL A 71 9.28 -17.31 -11.15
CA VAL A 71 10.31 -16.87 -10.22
C VAL A 71 11.66 -16.82 -10.91
N GLY A 72 12.44 -15.80 -10.63
CA GLY A 72 13.81 -15.66 -11.10
C GLY A 72 14.78 -16.55 -10.30
N GLU A 73 16.01 -16.64 -10.79
CA GLU A 73 17.08 -17.37 -10.12
C GLU A 73 17.25 -16.90 -8.66
N GLY A 74 17.41 -17.85 -7.73
CA GLY A 74 17.71 -17.60 -6.32
C GLY A 74 16.50 -17.27 -5.46
N VAL A 75 15.29 -17.15 -6.01
CA VAL A 75 14.05 -17.00 -5.25
C VAL A 75 13.75 -18.29 -4.49
N THR A 76 13.48 -18.17 -3.19
CA THR A 76 13.26 -19.32 -2.29
C THR A 76 12.02 -19.20 -1.41
N SER A 77 11.49 -18.00 -1.19
CA SER A 77 10.37 -17.74 -0.26
C SER A 77 9.00 -18.02 -0.88
N VAL A 78 8.92 -17.99 -2.21
CA VAL A 78 7.68 -18.20 -2.97
C VAL A 78 7.92 -19.07 -4.21
N GLN A 79 6.85 -19.66 -4.73
CA GLN A 79 6.87 -20.48 -5.95
C GLN A 79 5.62 -20.20 -6.80
N PRO A 80 5.61 -20.57 -8.09
CA PRO A 80 4.43 -20.44 -8.95
C PRO A 80 3.18 -21.06 -8.30
N GLY A 81 2.07 -20.34 -8.35
CA GLY A 81 0.79 -20.68 -7.71
C GLY A 81 0.62 -20.13 -6.29
N ASP A 82 1.66 -19.61 -5.64
CA ASP A 82 1.52 -18.97 -4.33
C ASP A 82 0.74 -17.67 -4.43
N HIS A 83 -0.12 -17.44 -3.44
CA HIS A 83 -0.84 -16.18 -3.27
C HIS A 83 0.02 -15.20 -2.48
N VAL A 84 0.15 -13.96 -2.97
CA VAL A 84 1.08 -12.97 -2.43
C VAL A 84 0.46 -11.57 -2.38
N ILE A 85 1.02 -10.75 -1.47
CA ILE A 85 0.76 -9.31 -1.37
C ILE A 85 2.10 -8.61 -1.59
N PRO A 86 2.23 -7.65 -2.54
CA PRO A 86 3.37 -6.77 -2.65
C PRO A 86 3.45 -5.79 -1.46
N LEU A 87 4.65 -5.49 -1.03
CA LEU A 87 4.96 -4.61 0.10
C LEU A 87 5.87 -3.48 -0.38
N TYR A 88 5.40 -2.24 -0.27
CA TYR A 88 6.21 -1.07 -0.67
C TYR A 88 7.30 -0.71 0.36
N THR A 89 7.20 -1.18 1.60
CA THR A 89 8.22 -1.02 2.65
C THR A 89 8.96 -2.33 2.89
N ALA A 90 9.59 -2.84 1.83
CA ALA A 90 10.37 -4.08 1.94
C ALA A 90 11.65 -3.89 2.76
N GLU A 91 12.19 -5.00 3.29
CA GLU A 91 13.40 -5.03 4.09
C GLU A 91 14.43 -6.01 3.52
N CYS A 92 15.70 -5.59 3.45
CA CYS A 92 16.77 -6.45 2.94
C CYS A 92 17.31 -7.44 3.98
N GLY A 93 16.97 -7.29 5.26
CA GLY A 93 17.50 -8.11 6.36
C GLY A 93 18.95 -7.84 6.76
N GLU A 94 19.74 -7.13 5.94
CA GLU A 94 21.19 -7.02 6.08
C GLU A 94 21.71 -5.63 6.46
N CYS A 95 21.03 -4.57 6.10
CA CYS A 95 21.50 -3.20 6.41
C CYS A 95 21.43 -2.90 7.90
N LEU A 96 22.09 -1.82 8.32
CA LEU A 96 22.16 -1.40 9.72
C LEU A 96 20.76 -1.29 10.37
N PHE A 97 19.80 -0.72 9.64
CA PHE A 97 18.43 -0.56 10.15
C PHE A 97 17.71 -1.90 10.31
N CYS A 98 17.80 -2.79 9.32
CA CYS A 98 17.22 -4.13 9.44
C CYS A 98 17.82 -4.91 10.63
N LYS A 99 19.15 -4.90 10.78
CA LYS A 99 19.83 -5.56 11.90
C LYS A 99 19.49 -4.95 13.27
N SER A 100 19.11 -3.68 13.32
CA SER A 100 18.68 -3.01 14.56
C SER A 100 17.19 -3.20 14.89
N GLY A 101 16.44 -3.97 14.08
CA GLY A 101 15.00 -4.17 14.22
C GLY A 101 14.14 -3.02 13.70
N LYS A 102 14.74 -1.99 13.08
CA LYS A 102 14.03 -0.88 12.44
C LYS A 102 13.88 -1.11 10.94
N THR A 103 13.29 -2.23 10.57
CA THR A 103 13.22 -2.74 9.18
C THR A 103 12.48 -1.79 8.24
N ASN A 104 11.51 -1.03 8.75
CA ASN A 104 10.81 0.03 8.03
C ASN A 104 11.73 1.20 7.57
N LEU A 105 12.95 1.27 8.06
CA LEU A 105 13.96 2.24 7.64
C LEU A 105 15.03 1.63 6.72
N CYS A 106 14.76 0.51 6.08
CA CYS A 106 15.69 -0.15 5.17
C CYS A 106 16.15 0.80 4.06
N VAL A 107 17.47 1.05 4.00
CA VAL A 107 18.07 1.97 3.02
C VAL A 107 18.42 1.27 1.70
N ALA A 108 18.66 -0.04 1.71
CA ALA A 108 19.07 -0.80 0.53
C ALA A 108 17.95 -0.87 -0.51
N VAL A 109 16.71 -1.15 -0.07
CA VAL A 109 15.56 -1.21 -0.96
C VAL A 109 15.22 0.18 -1.50
N ARG A 110 15.24 1.21 -0.66
CA ARG A 110 14.91 2.58 -1.09
C ARG A 110 15.90 3.19 -2.08
N ALA A 111 17.11 2.69 -2.16
CA ALA A 111 18.14 3.21 -3.07
C ALA A 111 17.73 3.17 -4.55
N THR A 112 16.95 2.17 -4.95
CA THR A 112 16.44 1.99 -6.32
C THR A 112 14.94 2.22 -6.41
N GLN A 113 14.17 1.79 -5.41
CA GLN A 113 12.71 1.90 -5.37
C GLN A 113 12.22 3.36 -5.52
N GLY A 114 12.83 4.33 -4.83
CA GLY A 114 12.51 5.76 -4.95
C GLY A 114 12.84 6.36 -6.32
N LYS A 115 13.59 5.64 -7.16
CA LYS A 115 13.88 6.02 -8.55
C LYS A 115 13.00 5.27 -9.56
N GLY A 116 12.03 4.53 -9.10
CA GLY A 116 11.17 3.70 -9.96
C GLY A 116 11.89 2.52 -10.60
N LEU A 117 12.94 2.00 -9.97
CA LEU A 117 13.78 0.94 -10.52
C LEU A 117 13.79 -0.31 -9.64
N MET A 118 14.04 -1.45 -10.27
CA MET A 118 14.31 -2.71 -9.60
C MET A 118 15.69 -2.68 -8.91
N PRO A 119 16.02 -3.63 -8.02
CA PRO A 119 17.29 -3.66 -7.30
C PRO A 119 18.54 -3.62 -8.20
N ASP A 120 18.45 -4.08 -9.44
CA ASP A 120 19.54 -4.03 -10.42
C ASP A 120 19.67 -2.68 -11.14
N GLY A 121 18.89 -1.66 -10.75
CA GLY A 121 18.91 -0.34 -11.35
C GLY A 121 18.24 -0.24 -12.73
N THR A 122 17.46 -1.24 -13.13
CA THR A 122 16.70 -1.23 -14.40
C THR A 122 15.20 -1.38 -14.17
N THR A 123 14.38 -1.22 -15.21
CA THR A 123 12.94 -1.49 -15.17
C THR A 123 12.59 -2.80 -15.86
N ARG A 124 11.40 -3.35 -15.57
CA ARG A 124 10.83 -4.52 -16.25
C ARG A 124 9.69 -4.13 -17.19
N PHE A 125 9.36 -2.84 -17.25
CA PHE A 125 8.28 -2.33 -18.09
C PHE A 125 8.82 -1.49 -19.25
N SER A 126 8.18 -1.63 -20.40
CA SER A 126 8.39 -0.72 -21.53
C SER A 126 7.11 -0.53 -22.35
N TYR A 127 7.02 0.62 -23.01
CA TYR A 127 5.94 0.95 -23.93
C TYR A 127 6.55 1.54 -25.20
N GLN A 128 6.25 0.93 -26.36
CA GLN A 128 6.81 1.34 -27.65
C GLN A 128 8.35 1.44 -27.63
N GLY A 129 9.00 0.53 -26.93
CA GLY A 129 10.46 0.48 -26.78
C GLY A 129 11.06 1.49 -25.79
N GLN A 130 10.24 2.32 -25.14
CA GLN A 130 10.70 3.26 -24.11
C GLN A 130 10.44 2.70 -22.72
N PRO A 131 11.36 2.89 -21.76
CA PRO A 131 11.19 2.37 -20.40
C PRO A 131 10.03 3.06 -19.67
N ILE A 132 9.30 2.29 -18.86
CA ILE A 132 8.32 2.77 -17.90
C ILE A 132 8.82 2.41 -16.50
N TYR A 133 8.71 3.35 -15.57
CA TYR A 133 9.16 3.17 -14.19
C TYR A 133 8.21 2.32 -13.37
N HIS A 134 8.77 1.63 -12.39
CA HIS A 134 8.02 1.02 -11.31
C HIS A 134 7.57 2.08 -10.30
N TYR A 135 6.51 1.76 -9.58
CA TYR A 135 6.02 2.59 -8.48
C TYR A 135 6.10 1.81 -7.17
N MET A 136 6.87 2.34 -6.22
CA MET A 136 7.06 1.75 -4.89
C MET A 136 7.50 0.27 -4.93
N GLY A 137 8.14 -0.19 -6.01
CA GLY A 137 8.52 -1.59 -6.20
C GLY A 137 7.35 -2.56 -6.34
N CYS A 138 6.11 -2.08 -6.51
CA CYS A 138 4.87 -2.87 -6.55
C CYS A 138 4.16 -2.79 -7.91
N SER A 139 3.84 -1.59 -8.39
CA SER A 139 3.18 -1.32 -9.69
C SER A 139 1.94 -2.19 -9.94
N THR A 140 0.98 -2.14 -9.02
CA THR A 140 -0.17 -3.04 -9.04
C THR A 140 -1.29 -2.63 -9.99
N PHE A 141 -1.18 -1.46 -10.64
CA PHE A 141 -2.12 -1.05 -11.70
C PHE A 141 -1.77 -1.66 -13.07
N SER A 142 -1.31 -2.90 -13.05
CA SER A 142 -1.04 -3.73 -14.22
C SER A 142 -1.54 -5.15 -13.97
N GLU A 143 -1.98 -5.86 -15.01
CA GLU A 143 -2.37 -7.27 -14.88
C GLU A 143 -1.19 -8.15 -14.45
N TYR A 144 0.03 -7.78 -14.85
CA TYR A 144 1.26 -8.47 -14.45
C TYR A 144 2.31 -7.45 -14.01
N THR A 145 2.97 -7.75 -12.92
CA THR A 145 4.09 -6.96 -12.41
C THR A 145 5.25 -7.84 -12.01
N VAL A 146 6.47 -7.29 -12.06
CA VAL A 146 7.66 -7.94 -11.53
C VAL A 146 8.06 -7.22 -10.24
N VAL A 147 8.22 -7.99 -9.17
CA VAL A 147 8.49 -7.49 -7.82
C VAL A 147 9.74 -8.19 -7.29
N ALA A 148 10.57 -7.49 -6.51
CA ALA A 148 11.67 -8.13 -5.80
C ALA A 148 11.12 -9.12 -4.75
N GLU A 149 11.74 -10.28 -4.59
CA GLU A 149 11.32 -11.31 -3.61
C GLU A 149 11.11 -10.73 -2.21
N VAL A 150 12.01 -9.85 -1.77
CA VAL A 150 11.94 -9.18 -0.44
C VAL A 150 10.74 -8.25 -0.30
N SER A 151 10.08 -7.90 -1.39
CA SER A 151 8.88 -7.05 -1.44
C SER A 151 7.59 -7.87 -1.55
N LEU A 152 7.61 -9.17 -1.24
CA LEU A 152 6.44 -10.04 -1.28
C LEU A 152 6.19 -10.70 0.07
N ALA A 153 4.93 -10.72 0.47
CA ALA A 153 4.44 -11.55 1.56
C ALA A 153 3.55 -12.67 0.99
N LYS A 154 3.93 -13.93 1.27
CA LYS A 154 3.07 -15.08 0.98
C LYS A 154 1.89 -15.11 1.94
N ILE A 155 0.70 -15.30 1.42
CA ILE A 155 -0.56 -15.32 2.19
C ILE A 155 -1.27 -16.66 2.06
N ASN A 156 -2.24 -16.89 2.94
CA ASN A 156 -3.13 -18.04 2.85
C ASN A 156 -3.95 -17.96 1.55
N PRO A 157 -3.93 -18.98 0.68
CA PRO A 157 -4.68 -18.99 -0.57
C PRO A 157 -6.22 -18.93 -0.37
N ALA A 158 -6.72 -19.26 0.83
CA ALA A 158 -8.14 -19.11 1.17
C ALA A 158 -8.53 -17.66 1.56
N ALA A 159 -7.56 -16.74 1.69
CA ALA A 159 -7.86 -15.35 2.00
C ALA A 159 -8.53 -14.67 0.79
N ASN A 160 -9.60 -13.89 1.04
CA ASN A 160 -10.29 -13.16 -0.02
C ASN A 160 -9.39 -12.05 -0.56
N PRO A 161 -8.96 -12.11 -1.84
CA PRO A 161 -8.04 -11.13 -2.41
C PRO A 161 -8.61 -9.70 -2.47
N GLU A 162 -9.94 -9.54 -2.55
CA GLU A 162 -10.61 -8.21 -2.50
C GLU A 162 -10.31 -7.45 -1.20
N HIS A 163 -10.15 -8.17 -0.10
CA HIS A 163 -9.88 -7.57 1.20
C HIS A 163 -8.39 -7.48 1.50
N VAL A 164 -7.65 -8.57 1.22
CA VAL A 164 -6.25 -8.65 1.64
C VAL A 164 -5.31 -7.79 0.79
N CYS A 165 -5.71 -7.35 -0.41
CA CYS A 165 -4.93 -6.40 -1.19
C CYS A 165 -4.67 -5.08 -0.42
N LEU A 166 -5.60 -4.67 0.45
CA LEU A 166 -5.48 -3.46 1.27
C LEU A 166 -4.49 -3.59 2.45
N LEU A 167 -4.05 -4.82 2.76
CA LEU A 167 -3.08 -5.06 3.84
C LEU A 167 -1.68 -4.51 3.51
N GLY A 168 -1.36 -4.35 2.25
CA GLY A 168 -0.06 -3.81 1.79
C GLY A 168 0.18 -2.35 2.21
N CYS A 169 -0.89 -1.57 2.47
CA CYS A 169 -0.78 -0.15 2.83
C CYS A 169 -1.81 0.28 3.89
N GLY A 170 -3.04 0.59 3.46
CA GLY A 170 -4.00 1.35 4.28
C GLY A 170 -4.37 0.68 5.59
N VAL A 171 -4.66 -0.62 5.57
CA VAL A 171 -5.08 -1.36 6.78
C VAL A 171 -3.92 -1.48 7.76
N THR A 172 -2.74 -1.88 7.28
CA THR A 172 -1.54 -2.03 8.13
C THR A 172 -1.10 -0.69 8.70
N THR A 173 -1.22 0.41 7.94
CA THR A 173 -0.93 1.76 8.41
C THR A 173 -1.84 2.16 9.58
N GLY A 174 -3.16 1.97 9.45
CA GLY A 174 -4.11 2.33 10.50
C GLY A 174 -3.94 1.48 11.78
N LEU A 175 -3.81 0.17 11.62
CA LEU A 175 -3.55 -0.75 12.73
C LEU A 175 -2.22 -0.46 13.42
N GLY A 176 -1.17 -0.17 12.64
CA GLY A 176 0.17 0.17 13.13
C GLY A 176 0.17 1.47 13.92
N ALA A 177 -0.58 2.48 13.50
CA ALA A 177 -0.75 3.74 14.22
C ALA A 177 -1.29 3.50 15.65
N VAL A 178 -2.26 2.63 15.79
CA VAL A 178 -2.85 2.28 17.10
C VAL A 178 -1.86 1.47 17.95
N LYS A 179 -1.34 0.39 17.38
CA LYS A 179 -0.57 -0.61 18.15
C LYS A 179 0.84 -0.15 18.47
N HIS A 180 1.52 0.47 17.51
CA HIS A 180 2.96 0.75 17.60
C HIS A 180 3.26 2.22 17.88
N THR A 181 2.49 3.16 17.35
CA THR A 181 2.71 4.59 17.53
C THR A 181 1.98 5.12 18.76
N ALA A 182 0.66 5.03 18.80
CA ALA A 182 -0.14 5.49 19.94
C ALA A 182 -0.08 4.53 21.14
N LYS A 183 0.18 3.24 20.90
CA LYS A 183 0.26 2.18 21.94
C LYS A 183 -1.00 2.09 22.77
N VAL A 184 -2.14 2.19 22.13
CA VAL A 184 -3.46 2.15 22.76
C VAL A 184 -3.61 0.88 23.62
N GLN A 185 -4.10 1.06 24.86
CA GLN A 185 -4.36 0.01 25.81
C GLN A 185 -5.86 -0.21 26.00
N ALA A 186 -6.22 -1.35 26.57
CA ALA A 186 -7.61 -1.63 26.93
C ALA A 186 -8.15 -0.57 27.89
N GLY A 187 -9.35 -0.04 27.59
CA GLY A 187 -10.00 1.02 28.37
C GLY A 187 -9.64 2.44 27.96
N ASP A 188 -8.63 2.65 27.11
CA ASP A 188 -8.28 4.00 26.62
C ASP A 188 -9.41 4.65 25.83
N SER A 189 -9.39 5.99 25.80
CA SER A 189 -10.22 6.78 24.88
C SER A 189 -9.39 7.20 23.66
N VAL A 190 -9.92 6.95 22.47
CA VAL A 190 -9.25 7.22 21.19
C VAL A 190 -10.10 8.15 20.36
N ALA A 191 -9.54 9.28 19.90
CA ALA A 191 -10.16 10.19 18.94
C ALA A 191 -9.51 10.05 17.57
N VAL A 192 -10.33 9.80 16.53
CA VAL A 192 -9.88 9.59 15.16
C VAL A 192 -10.41 10.69 14.28
N PHE A 193 -9.52 11.52 13.76
CA PHE A 193 -9.86 12.63 12.87
C PHE A 193 -9.69 12.20 11.41
N GLY A 194 -10.79 12.23 10.67
CA GLY A 194 -10.88 11.78 9.28
C GLY A 194 -11.20 10.28 9.15
N LEU A 195 -12.31 9.99 8.46
CA LEU A 195 -12.84 8.64 8.25
C LEU A 195 -12.65 8.21 6.78
N GLY A 196 -11.41 8.34 6.29
CA GLY A 196 -10.94 7.68 5.08
C GLY A 196 -10.45 6.26 5.38
N GLY A 197 -9.82 5.59 4.42
CA GLY A 197 -9.32 4.21 4.58
C GLY A 197 -8.43 4.02 5.81
N ILE A 198 -7.49 4.94 6.04
CA ILE A 198 -6.61 4.89 7.23
C ILE A 198 -7.42 5.09 8.52
N GLY A 199 -8.29 6.13 8.59
CA GLY A 199 -9.09 6.38 9.80
C GLY A 199 -10.00 5.23 10.15
N LEU A 200 -10.64 4.60 9.16
CA LEU A 200 -11.46 3.40 9.37
C LEU A 200 -10.63 2.21 9.89
N ALA A 201 -9.40 2.04 9.39
CA ALA A 201 -8.49 1.01 9.89
C ALA A 201 -8.00 1.33 11.33
N VAL A 202 -7.83 2.62 11.67
CA VAL A 202 -7.54 3.06 13.06
C VAL A 202 -8.69 2.70 14.00
N LEU A 203 -9.97 2.91 13.59
CA LEU A 203 -11.12 2.50 14.39
C LEU A 203 -11.11 0.99 14.69
N GLN A 204 -10.84 0.17 13.66
CA GLN A 204 -10.71 -1.28 13.84
C GLN A 204 -9.56 -1.64 14.79
N GLY A 205 -8.41 -0.97 14.63
CA GLY A 205 -7.25 -1.15 15.50
C GLY A 205 -7.56 -0.80 16.95
N ALA A 206 -8.23 0.33 17.20
CA ALA A 206 -8.65 0.76 18.53
C ALA A 206 -9.62 -0.25 19.19
N LYS A 207 -10.58 -0.76 18.40
CA LYS A 207 -11.50 -1.82 18.84
C LYS A 207 -10.75 -3.10 19.22
N LEU A 208 -9.79 -3.54 18.37
CA LEU A 208 -8.96 -4.72 18.63
C LEU A 208 -8.05 -4.54 19.85
N ALA A 209 -7.58 -3.33 20.14
CA ALA A 209 -6.80 -3.00 21.33
C ALA A 209 -7.65 -2.94 22.61
N GLY A 210 -8.99 -3.02 22.51
CA GLY A 210 -9.90 -2.96 23.63
C GLY A 210 -10.14 -1.54 24.16
N ALA A 211 -9.99 -0.51 23.30
CA ALA A 211 -10.30 0.86 23.69
C ALA A 211 -11.73 0.97 24.24
N GLY A 212 -11.91 1.69 25.33
CA GLY A 212 -13.20 1.85 26.02
C GLY A 212 -14.11 2.85 25.33
N ARG A 213 -13.53 3.89 24.71
CA ARG A 213 -14.26 4.90 23.93
C ARG A 213 -13.53 5.19 22.63
N ILE A 214 -14.25 5.13 21.50
CA ILE A 214 -13.69 5.33 20.17
C ILE A 214 -14.51 6.41 19.47
N ILE A 215 -13.94 7.61 19.36
CA ILE A 215 -14.62 8.81 18.87
C ILE A 215 -14.20 9.04 17.42
N ALA A 216 -15.13 8.86 16.51
CA ALA A 216 -14.95 9.09 15.08
C ALA A 216 -15.36 10.51 14.70
N ILE A 217 -14.44 11.27 14.07
CA ILE A 217 -14.63 12.67 13.74
C ILE A 217 -14.45 12.87 12.25
N ASP A 218 -15.47 13.35 11.56
CA ASP A 218 -15.42 13.70 10.13
C ASP A 218 -16.43 14.81 9.80
N THR A 219 -16.15 15.59 8.80
CA THR A 219 -17.07 16.63 8.30
C THR A 219 -18.14 16.09 7.37
N ASN A 220 -18.04 14.82 6.96
CA ASN A 220 -19.01 14.12 6.15
C ASN A 220 -19.77 13.06 6.96
N PRO A 221 -21.03 13.32 7.39
CA PRO A 221 -21.77 12.39 8.22
C PRO A 221 -22.15 11.08 7.53
N SER A 222 -22.09 11.00 6.20
CA SER A 222 -22.40 9.76 5.47
C SER A 222 -21.43 8.62 5.81
N LYS A 223 -20.27 8.92 6.39
CA LYS A 223 -19.25 7.92 6.80
C LYS A 223 -19.53 7.34 8.20
N PHE A 224 -20.44 7.90 8.98
CA PHE A 224 -20.62 7.53 10.39
C PHE A 224 -21.22 6.13 10.58
N GLU A 225 -22.09 5.68 9.69
CA GLU A 225 -22.63 4.32 9.75
C GLU A 225 -21.52 3.28 9.61
N LEU A 226 -20.64 3.47 8.62
CA LEU A 226 -19.48 2.59 8.42
C LEU A 226 -18.50 2.69 9.60
N ALA A 227 -18.28 3.89 10.14
CA ALA A 227 -17.43 4.07 11.32
C ALA A 227 -17.94 3.28 12.54
N ARG A 228 -19.25 3.27 12.80
CA ARG A 228 -19.86 2.46 13.85
C ARG A 228 -19.67 0.97 13.62
N THR A 229 -19.85 0.51 12.39
CA THR A 229 -19.58 -0.88 11.99
C THR A 229 -18.12 -1.26 12.33
N PHE A 230 -17.18 -0.34 12.12
CA PHE A 230 -15.75 -0.56 12.40
C PHE A 230 -15.33 -0.31 13.85
N GLY A 231 -16.25 0.10 14.72
CA GLY A 231 -16.02 0.11 16.17
C GLY A 231 -16.14 1.48 16.82
N ALA A 232 -16.53 2.54 16.12
CA ALA A 232 -16.76 3.83 16.73
C ALA A 232 -17.93 3.75 17.74
N THR A 233 -17.69 4.26 18.96
CA THR A 233 -18.72 4.42 20.00
C THR A 233 -19.45 5.74 19.82
N ASP A 234 -18.74 6.77 19.39
CA ASP A 234 -19.23 8.14 19.20
C ASP A 234 -18.88 8.63 17.79
N CYS A 235 -19.75 9.43 17.19
CA CYS A 235 -19.49 10.08 15.91
C CYS A 235 -19.79 11.55 16.03
N ILE A 236 -18.84 12.40 15.65
CA ILE A 236 -18.94 13.86 15.81
C ILE A 236 -18.64 14.54 14.47
N ASN A 237 -19.56 15.39 14.01
CA ASN A 237 -19.29 16.31 12.92
C ASN A 237 -18.89 17.67 13.51
N PRO A 238 -17.64 18.13 13.32
CA PRO A 238 -17.20 19.42 13.86
C PRO A 238 -18.04 20.60 13.40
N LYS A 239 -18.69 20.50 12.24
CA LYS A 239 -19.55 21.58 11.69
C LYS A 239 -20.86 21.78 12.47
N ASP A 240 -21.27 20.81 13.27
CA ASP A 240 -22.49 20.89 14.08
C ASP A 240 -22.26 21.62 15.42
N HIS A 241 -21.01 22.05 15.68
CA HIS A 241 -20.60 22.68 16.93
C HIS A 241 -20.00 24.08 16.70
N GLN A 242 -20.30 25.02 17.61
CA GLN A 242 -19.71 26.37 17.59
C GLN A 242 -18.40 26.46 18.41
N ARG A 243 -18.11 25.44 19.20
CA ARG A 243 -16.88 25.32 20.01
C ARG A 243 -15.80 24.58 19.27
N PRO A 244 -14.52 24.81 19.58
CA PRO A 244 -13.42 23.99 19.12
C PRO A 244 -13.66 22.52 19.41
N ILE A 245 -13.33 21.64 18.47
CA ILE A 245 -13.66 20.22 18.56
C ILE A 245 -13.04 19.55 19.80
N GLN A 246 -11.89 19.99 20.25
CA GLN A 246 -11.23 19.49 21.46
C GLN A 246 -11.99 19.79 22.76
N GLU A 247 -12.96 20.73 22.71
CA GLU A 247 -13.86 21.02 23.84
C GLU A 247 -15.18 20.23 23.74
N VAL A 248 -15.39 19.54 22.63
CA VAL A 248 -16.59 18.74 22.36
C VAL A 248 -16.33 17.25 22.67
N ILE A 249 -15.08 16.82 22.51
CA ILE A 249 -14.61 15.46 22.81
C ILE A 249 -14.51 15.27 24.32
#